data_f1ec34fcb684acad672f023f1952ac01
#
_entry.id   f1ec34fcb684acad672f023f1952ac01
#
_cell.length_a   1.000
_cell.length_b   1.000
_cell.length_c   1.000
_cell.angle_alpha   90.00
_cell.angle_beta   90.00
_cell.angle_gamma   90.00
#
_symmetry.space_group_name_H-M   'P 1'
#
loop_
_entity.id
_entity.type
_entity.pdbx_description
1 polymer ?
#
loop_
_entity_poly.entity_id
_entity_poly.type
_entity_poly.pdbx_seq_one_letter_code
_entity_poly.pdbx_strand_id
1 'polypeptide(L)'
;MPDSKVVFPKSGLAFIALLVAASAPLGVVHFVRSSAKRPVNSTATPVLTGTQGRPHSNMEAELITVTPNGFEPLEINRPKGSFLLMVQNRSGLPAVAIQLNREAGPNLRALQLPREQPNWDDVIDLEPGRYVLSEADHPSWSCRITITPQ
;
A
#
# COMPACT_ATOMS: atom_id res chain seq x y z
N MET A 1 -3.14 32.11 47.47
CA MET A 1 -2.36 31.60 46.31
C MET A 1 -1.57 30.41 46.80
N PRO A 2 -1.95 29.21 46.48
CA PRO A 2 -1.10 28.01 46.71
C PRO A 2 -0.46 27.53 45.43
N ASP A 3 0.86 27.41 45.49
CA ASP A 3 1.71 26.81 44.44
C ASP A 3 1.43 25.33 44.31
N SER A 4 0.95 24.92 43.14
CA SER A 4 0.86 23.51 42.79
C SER A 4 2.15 23.05 42.10
N LYS A 5 3.03 22.43 42.86
CA LYS A 5 4.19 21.70 42.37
C LYS A 5 3.73 20.39 41.73
N VAL A 6 3.85 20.29 40.41
CA VAL A 6 3.68 19.03 39.69
C VAL A 6 4.94 18.20 39.85
N VAL A 7 4.81 17.09 40.58
CA VAL A 7 5.87 16.09 40.76
C VAL A 7 5.76 15.07 39.63
N PHE A 8 6.78 14.97 38.78
CA PHE A 8 6.92 13.89 37.80
C PHE A 8 7.54 12.65 38.46
N PRO A 9 6.94 11.47 38.36
CA PRO A 9 7.60 10.25 38.80
C PRO A 9 8.67 9.82 37.79
N LYS A 10 9.88 9.70 38.29
CA LYS A 10 10.98 8.95 37.66
C LYS A 10 10.72 7.46 37.89
N SER A 11 10.51 6.71 36.89
CA SER A 11 10.59 5.23 36.85
C SER A 11 10.93 4.86 35.43
N GLY A 12 11.91 4.13 35.12
CA GLY A 12 12.71 3.11 35.73
C GLY A 12 13.14 2.25 34.57
N LEU A 13 14.44 2.26 34.24
CA LEU A 13 15.05 1.38 33.24
C LEU A 13 14.76 -0.09 33.61
N ALA A 14 14.26 -0.85 32.66
CA ALA A 14 14.39 -2.30 32.63
C ALA A 14 14.90 -2.72 31.25
N PHE A 15 16.22 -2.90 31.18
CA PHE A 15 16.89 -3.62 30.10
C PHE A 15 16.58 -5.11 30.28
N ILE A 16 15.89 -5.71 29.32
CA ILE A 16 15.89 -7.16 29.16
C ILE A 16 16.58 -7.45 27.82
N ALA A 17 17.85 -7.80 27.92
CA ALA A 17 18.59 -8.42 26.84
C ALA A 17 18.18 -9.88 26.74
N LEU A 18 17.53 -10.28 25.68
CA LEU A 18 17.29 -11.70 25.36
C LEU A 18 18.10 -12.06 24.11
N LEU A 19 19.27 -12.65 24.37
CA LEU A 19 20.13 -13.30 23.40
C LEU A 19 19.48 -14.64 23.02
N VAL A 20 18.99 -14.77 21.78
CA VAL A 20 18.67 -16.06 21.21
C VAL A 20 19.55 -16.27 19.99
N ALA A 21 20.58 -17.09 20.20
CA ALA A 21 21.34 -17.70 19.13
C ALA A 21 20.53 -18.89 18.57
N ALA A 22 20.26 -18.90 17.29
CA ALA A 22 19.75 -20.07 16.59
C ALA A 22 20.36 -20.16 15.20
N SER A 23 21.22 -21.13 15.10
CA SER A 23 21.83 -21.88 14.02
C SER A 23 21.04 -21.94 12.71
N ALA A 24 21.76 -21.66 11.60
CA ALA A 24 21.34 -21.96 10.23
C ALA A 24 21.57 -23.43 9.88
N PRO A 25 20.72 -24.05 9.07
CA PRO A 25 21.12 -25.17 8.23
C PRO A 25 21.33 -24.70 6.78
N LEU A 26 22.51 -24.95 6.26
CA LEU A 26 22.86 -24.91 4.84
C LEU A 26 22.07 -26.00 4.09
N GLY A 27 21.06 -25.60 3.35
CA GLY A 27 20.39 -26.45 2.36
C GLY A 27 21.01 -26.24 0.98
N VAL A 28 21.87 -27.17 0.57
CA VAL A 28 22.41 -27.26 -0.80
C VAL A 28 21.32 -27.78 -1.71
N VAL A 29 20.74 -26.95 -2.53
CA VAL A 29 19.80 -27.39 -3.58
C VAL A 29 20.60 -27.67 -4.85
N HIS A 30 20.76 -28.98 -5.16
CA HIS A 30 21.28 -29.43 -6.43
C HIS A 30 20.27 -29.19 -7.55
N PHE A 31 20.60 -28.25 -8.43
CA PHE A 31 19.82 -28.02 -9.64
C PHE A 31 20.26 -29.02 -10.72
N VAL A 32 19.50 -30.09 -10.92
CA VAL A 32 19.74 -31.02 -12.01
C VAL A 32 19.19 -30.40 -13.31
N ARG A 33 20.12 -29.99 -14.19
CA ARG A 33 19.79 -29.63 -15.55
C ARG A 33 19.52 -30.86 -16.38
N SER A 34 18.26 -31.17 -16.63
CA SER A 34 17.87 -32.12 -17.66
C SER A 34 17.85 -31.43 -19.04
N SER A 35 18.89 -31.71 -19.81
CA SER A 35 18.93 -31.35 -21.25
C SER A 35 18.06 -32.33 -22.01
N ALA A 36 16.82 -31.99 -22.29
CA ALA A 36 16.00 -32.73 -23.23
C ALA A 36 16.26 -32.22 -24.66
N LYS A 37 16.86 -33.08 -25.46
CA LYS A 37 17.11 -32.98 -26.90
C LYS A 37 15.77 -32.94 -27.63
N ARG A 38 15.45 -31.83 -28.29
CA ARG A 38 14.25 -31.73 -29.16
C ARG A 38 14.54 -32.38 -30.52
N PRO A 39 13.66 -33.24 -31.00
CA PRO A 39 13.65 -33.57 -32.43
C PRO A 39 12.96 -32.46 -33.20
N VAL A 40 13.64 -32.01 -34.25
CA VAL A 40 13.11 -31.14 -35.29
C VAL A 40 12.29 -32.02 -36.24
N ASN A 41 11.00 -31.74 -36.41
CA ASN A 41 10.21 -31.79 -37.66
C ASN A 41 8.73 -31.82 -37.32
N SER A 42 8.05 -30.76 -37.66
CA SER A 42 6.72 -30.80 -38.22
C SER A 42 6.33 -29.41 -38.72
N THR A 43 6.31 -29.27 -40.00
CA THR A 43 5.62 -28.22 -40.74
C THR A 43 4.12 -28.27 -40.39
N ALA A 44 3.70 -27.44 -39.46
CA ALA A 44 2.28 -27.20 -39.19
C ALA A 44 2.00 -25.72 -39.41
N THR A 45 1.21 -25.46 -40.45
CA THR A 45 0.57 -24.19 -40.73
C THR A 45 -0.04 -23.61 -39.45
N PRO A 46 0.27 -22.38 -39.04
CA PRO A 46 -0.39 -21.78 -37.88
C PRO A 46 -1.83 -21.47 -38.26
N VAL A 47 -2.74 -22.34 -37.85
CA VAL A 47 -4.15 -21.96 -37.72
C VAL A 47 -4.16 -20.89 -36.62
N LEU A 48 -4.47 -19.66 -36.99
CA LEU A 48 -4.80 -18.57 -36.07
C LEU A 48 -6.09 -18.95 -35.33
N THR A 49 -5.96 -19.85 -34.37
CA THR A 49 -6.98 -20.02 -33.34
C THR A 49 -6.95 -18.76 -32.53
N GLY A 50 -7.98 -17.92 -32.72
CA GLY A 50 -8.13 -16.70 -31.93
C GLY A 50 -7.96 -17.04 -30.47
N THR A 51 -6.91 -16.50 -29.89
CA THR A 51 -6.74 -16.46 -28.43
C THR A 51 -7.96 -15.73 -27.91
N GLN A 52 -8.94 -16.47 -27.41
CA GLN A 52 -9.98 -15.91 -26.55
C GLN A 52 -9.22 -15.25 -25.40
N GLY A 53 -9.01 -13.94 -25.53
CA GLY A 53 -8.49 -13.12 -24.48
C GLY A 53 -9.36 -13.42 -23.25
N ARG A 54 -8.75 -13.99 -22.20
CA ARG A 54 -9.35 -13.89 -20.87
C ARG A 54 -9.82 -12.45 -20.75
N PRO A 55 -11.06 -12.20 -20.31
CA PRO A 55 -11.43 -10.85 -19.94
C PRO A 55 -10.41 -10.45 -18.86
N HIS A 56 -9.44 -9.63 -19.25
CA HIS A 56 -8.69 -8.88 -18.28
C HIS A 56 -9.77 -8.05 -17.60
N SER A 57 -10.13 -8.41 -16.39
CA SER A 57 -10.89 -7.50 -15.54
C SER A 57 -10.03 -6.25 -15.50
N ASN A 58 -10.39 -5.24 -16.27
CA ASN A 58 -9.75 -3.93 -16.29
C ASN A 58 -10.06 -3.30 -14.92
N MET A 59 -9.30 -3.72 -13.91
CA MET A 59 -9.35 -3.06 -12.62
C MET A 59 -8.73 -1.69 -12.82
N GLU A 60 -9.53 -0.66 -12.65
CA GLU A 60 -9.04 0.72 -12.70
C GLU A 60 -8.09 0.95 -11.54
N ALA A 61 -7.05 1.74 -11.79
CA ALA A 61 -6.07 2.10 -10.77
C ALA A 61 -6.06 3.61 -10.57
N GLU A 62 -6.04 4.02 -9.29
CA GLU A 62 -5.91 5.40 -8.87
C GLU A 62 -4.58 5.58 -8.16
N LEU A 63 -3.76 6.50 -8.67
CA LEU A 63 -2.48 6.85 -8.07
C LEU A 63 -2.59 8.17 -7.33
N ILE A 64 -2.23 8.14 -6.06
CA ILE A 64 -2.08 9.33 -5.22
C ILE A 64 -0.61 9.48 -4.84
N THR A 65 -0.05 10.64 -5.10
CA THR A 65 1.32 10.98 -4.71
C THR A 65 1.29 11.97 -3.54
N VAL A 66 2.03 11.66 -2.49
CA VAL A 66 2.28 12.61 -1.40
C VAL A 66 3.53 13.40 -1.75
N THR A 67 3.34 14.69 -2.06
CA THR A 67 4.41 15.63 -2.40
C THR A 67 4.79 16.50 -1.19
N PRO A 68 5.86 17.31 -1.25
CA PRO A 68 6.17 18.28 -0.19
C PRO A 68 5.06 19.32 0.06
N ASN A 69 4.12 19.46 -0.87
CA ASN A 69 3.01 20.42 -0.80
C ASN A 69 1.66 19.75 -0.44
N GLY A 70 1.63 18.44 -0.25
CA GLY A 70 0.42 17.67 0.01
C GLY A 70 0.14 16.60 -1.01
N PHE A 71 -1.11 16.17 -1.10
CA PHE A 71 -1.53 15.11 -2.01
C PHE A 71 -1.76 15.60 -3.44
N GLU A 72 -1.41 14.75 -4.40
CA GLU A 72 -1.72 14.91 -5.83
C GLU A 72 -2.28 13.59 -6.38
N PRO A 73 -3.50 13.59 -6.95
CA PRO A 73 -4.45 14.70 -7.04
C PRO A 73 -5.09 15.06 -5.69
N LEU A 74 -5.70 16.25 -5.62
CA LEU A 74 -6.46 16.70 -4.45
C LEU A 74 -7.85 16.08 -4.36
N GLU A 75 -8.35 15.56 -5.49
CA GLU A 75 -9.69 15.00 -5.59
C GLU A 75 -9.73 13.84 -6.60
N ILE A 76 -10.46 12.79 -6.25
CA ILE A 76 -10.77 11.63 -7.09
C ILE A 76 -12.28 11.44 -7.10
N ASN A 77 -12.87 11.35 -8.30
CA ASN A 77 -14.29 11.08 -8.49
C ASN A 77 -14.44 9.80 -9.34
N ARG A 78 -15.15 8.80 -8.80
CA ARG A 78 -15.33 7.54 -9.50
C ARG A 78 -16.66 6.87 -9.17
N PRO A 79 -17.18 5.99 -10.05
CA PRO A 79 -18.33 5.16 -9.74
C PRO A 79 -17.98 4.08 -8.71
N LYS A 80 -19.00 3.54 -8.01
CA LYS A 80 -18.86 2.38 -7.13
C LYS A 80 -18.24 1.20 -7.89
N GLY A 81 -17.37 0.47 -7.20
CA GLY A 81 -16.69 -0.73 -7.69
C GLY A 81 -15.30 -0.86 -7.09
N SER A 82 -14.76 -2.07 -7.15
CA SER A 82 -13.39 -2.35 -6.68
C SER A 82 -12.37 -1.70 -7.59
N PHE A 83 -11.33 -1.11 -7.02
CA PHE A 83 -10.23 -0.49 -7.73
C PHE A 83 -8.91 -0.63 -6.96
N LEU A 84 -7.81 -0.55 -7.69
CA LEU A 84 -6.48 -0.51 -7.10
C LEU A 84 -6.17 0.92 -6.66
N LEU A 85 -6.05 1.15 -5.36
CA LEU A 85 -5.55 2.41 -4.82
C LEU A 85 -4.05 2.27 -4.58
N MET A 86 -3.28 3.16 -5.21
CA MET A 86 -1.84 3.23 -5.07
C MET A 86 -1.48 4.55 -4.39
N VAL A 87 -0.65 4.50 -3.35
CA VAL A 87 -0.15 5.70 -2.67
C VAL A 87 1.36 5.70 -2.69
N GLN A 88 1.96 6.80 -3.13
CA GLN A 88 3.40 6.97 -3.25
C GLN A 88 3.89 8.14 -2.40
N ASN A 89 4.86 7.89 -1.51
CA ASN A 89 5.50 8.95 -0.73
C ASN A 89 6.66 9.58 -1.51
N ARG A 90 6.47 10.79 -1.98
CA ARG A 90 7.48 11.67 -2.59
C ARG A 90 7.61 12.99 -1.82
N SER A 91 7.14 13.05 -0.59
CA SER A 91 7.15 14.25 0.25
C SER A 91 8.56 14.69 0.68
N GLY A 92 9.53 13.78 0.63
CA GLY A 92 10.85 14.01 1.21
C GLY A 92 10.93 13.72 2.71
N LEU A 93 9.80 13.48 3.38
CA LEU A 93 9.76 13.12 4.79
C LEU A 93 10.31 11.70 5.03
N PRO A 94 10.85 11.41 6.22
CA PRO A 94 11.31 10.07 6.59
C PRO A 94 10.20 9.02 6.55
N ALA A 95 8.99 9.41 6.92
CA ALA A 95 7.78 8.61 6.84
C ALA A 95 6.57 9.53 6.73
N VAL A 96 5.46 9.02 6.17
CA VAL A 96 4.14 9.66 6.21
C VAL A 96 3.12 8.70 6.79
N ALA A 97 2.26 9.21 7.68
CA ALA A 97 1.18 8.47 8.32
C ALA A 97 -0.14 8.83 7.66
N ILE A 98 -0.67 7.93 6.84
CA ILE A 98 -1.86 8.18 6.03
C ILE A 98 -3.07 7.52 6.65
N GLN A 99 -4.20 8.23 6.63
CA GLN A 99 -5.48 7.75 7.11
C GLN A 99 -6.56 7.93 6.04
N LEU A 100 -7.29 6.86 5.77
CA LEU A 100 -8.50 6.90 4.94
C LEU A 100 -9.72 6.89 5.85
N ASN A 101 -10.47 7.98 5.83
CA ASN A 101 -11.66 8.16 6.66
C ASN A 101 -12.90 8.36 5.77
N ARG A 102 -14.07 7.93 6.22
CA ARG A 102 -15.32 8.44 5.68
C ARG A 102 -15.54 9.86 6.21
N GLU A 103 -15.99 10.82 5.37
CA GLU A 103 -16.04 12.26 5.71
C GLU A 103 -16.77 12.58 7.03
N ALA A 104 -17.71 11.78 7.43
CA ALA A 104 -18.42 11.90 8.71
C ALA A 104 -18.48 10.56 9.46
N GLY A 105 -17.41 9.76 9.38
CA GLY A 105 -17.43 8.40 9.87
C GLY A 105 -16.09 7.93 10.46
N PRO A 106 -15.99 6.64 10.75
CA PRO A 106 -14.80 6.06 11.35
C PRO A 106 -13.61 6.06 10.38
N ASN A 107 -12.43 5.89 10.95
CA ASN A 107 -11.23 5.54 10.20
C ASN A 107 -11.40 4.14 9.61
N LEU A 108 -11.25 4.04 8.30
CA LEU A 108 -11.38 2.78 7.56
C LEU A 108 -10.04 2.08 7.42
N ARG A 109 -8.97 2.85 7.29
CA ARG A 109 -7.60 2.34 7.13
C ARG A 109 -6.57 3.37 7.58
N ALA A 110 -5.53 2.88 8.23
CA ALA A 110 -4.34 3.66 8.55
C ALA A 110 -3.10 2.89 8.08
N LEU A 111 -2.14 3.60 7.52
CA LEU A 111 -0.91 3.03 7.01
C LEU A 111 0.26 4.00 7.22
N GLN A 112 1.47 3.44 7.29
CA GLN A 112 2.70 4.23 7.31
C GLN A 112 3.53 3.88 6.08
N LEU A 113 4.03 4.92 5.40
CA LEU A 113 4.94 4.79 4.27
C LEU A 113 6.29 5.39 4.64
N PRO A 114 7.23 4.57 5.10
CA PRO A 114 8.60 5.01 5.35
C PRO A 114 9.31 5.28 4.02
N ARG A 115 10.38 6.08 4.06
CA ARG A 115 11.16 6.43 2.87
C ARG A 115 11.74 5.21 2.16
N GLU A 116 12.09 4.18 2.90
CA GLU A 116 12.66 2.93 2.36
C GLU A 116 11.64 2.08 1.61
N GLN A 117 10.35 2.24 1.95
CA GLN A 117 9.21 1.60 1.29
C GLN A 117 8.15 2.65 0.96
N PRO A 118 8.41 3.51 -0.04
CA PRO A 118 7.59 4.69 -0.31
C PRO A 118 6.27 4.40 -1.02
N ASN A 119 6.05 3.16 -1.45
CA ASN A 119 4.87 2.77 -2.21
C ASN A 119 4.00 1.82 -1.40
N TRP A 120 2.70 2.03 -1.48
CA TRP A 120 1.67 1.14 -0.98
C TRP A 120 0.56 1.01 -2.01
N ASP A 121 0.03 -0.19 -2.15
CA ASP A 121 -1.11 -0.47 -3.01
C ASP A 121 -2.03 -1.49 -2.37
N ASP A 122 -3.32 -1.34 -2.60
CA ASP A 122 -4.33 -2.31 -2.19
C ASP A 122 -5.58 -2.17 -3.06
N VAL A 123 -6.29 -3.28 -3.24
CA VAL A 123 -7.61 -3.28 -3.87
C VAL A 123 -8.63 -2.88 -2.82
N ILE A 124 -9.31 -1.77 -3.06
CA ILE A 124 -10.35 -1.27 -2.15
C ILE A 124 -11.72 -1.26 -2.84
N ASP A 125 -12.74 -1.48 -2.05
CA ASP A 125 -14.14 -1.35 -2.43
C ASP A 125 -14.82 -0.44 -1.42
N LEU A 126 -15.31 0.71 -1.90
CA LEU A 126 -15.93 1.74 -1.06
C LEU A 126 -17.39 1.91 -1.46
N GLU A 127 -18.27 1.96 -0.46
CA GLU A 127 -19.66 2.30 -0.68
C GLU A 127 -19.83 3.74 -1.17
N PRO A 128 -20.91 4.06 -1.90
CA PRO A 128 -21.18 5.43 -2.33
C PRO A 128 -21.11 6.41 -1.16
N GLY A 129 -20.39 7.52 -1.37
CA GLY A 129 -20.14 8.51 -0.33
C GLY A 129 -18.87 9.31 -0.54
N ARG A 130 -18.54 10.14 0.45
CA ARG A 130 -17.34 10.96 0.45
C ARG A 130 -16.35 10.46 1.49
N TYR A 131 -15.09 10.40 1.08
CA TYR A 131 -13.97 9.94 1.87
C TYR A 131 -12.83 10.95 1.80
N VAL A 132 -11.98 10.95 2.81
CA VAL A 132 -10.81 11.81 2.89
C VAL A 132 -9.60 10.95 3.20
N LEU A 133 -8.61 11.02 2.34
CA LEU A 133 -7.27 10.54 2.61
C LEU A 133 -6.47 11.71 3.18
N SER A 134 -5.93 11.58 4.37
CA SER A 134 -5.21 12.65 5.06
C SER A 134 -3.89 12.16 5.65
N GLU A 135 -2.94 13.07 5.85
CA GLU A 135 -1.70 12.82 6.57
C GLU A 135 -1.87 13.26 8.02
N ALA A 136 -1.45 12.41 8.97
CA ALA A 136 -1.76 12.60 10.39
C ALA A 136 -1.05 13.82 11.00
N ASP A 137 0.21 14.05 10.63
CA ASP A 137 1.05 15.14 11.15
C ASP A 137 0.87 16.46 10.39
N HIS A 138 0.25 16.41 9.19
CA HIS A 138 -0.06 17.56 8.35
C HIS A 138 -1.54 17.60 7.99
N PRO A 139 -2.42 18.06 8.90
CA PRO A 139 -3.88 18.01 8.70
C PRO A 139 -4.40 18.78 7.48
N SER A 140 -3.61 19.72 6.95
CA SER A 140 -3.93 20.44 5.71
C SER A 140 -3.70 19.58 4.45
N TRP A 141 -2.93 18.49 4.56
CA TRP A 141 -2.68 17.59 3.45
C TRP A 141 -3.81 16.56 3.38
N SER A 142 -4.61 16.69 2.34
CA SER A 142 -5.73 15.78 2.13
C SER A 142 -6.06 15.62 0.66
N CYS A 143 -6.56 14.43 0.31
CA CYS A 143 -7.18 14.12 -0.97
C CYS A 143 -8.62 13.66 -0.72
N ARG A 144 -9.58 14.28 -1.40
CA ARG A 144 -10.99 13.89 -1.33
C ARG A 144 -11.29 12.79 -2.33
N ILE A 145 -11.96 11.74 -1.90
CA ILE A 145 -12.40 10.64 -2.76
C ILE A 145 -13.93 10.61 -2.72
N THR A 146 -14.58 10.79 -3.86
CA THR A 146 -16.02 10.72 -4.00
C THR A 146 -16.41 9.48 -4.79
N ILE A 147 -17.21 8.59 -4.18
CA ILE A 147 -17.76 7.41 -4.82
C ILE A 147 -19.22 7.68 -5.16
N THR A 148 -19.55 7.63 -6.45
CA THR A 148 -20.92 7.82 -6.94
C THR A 148 -21.64 6.47 -7.07
N PRO A 149 -22.96 6.40 -6.87
CA PRO A 149 -23.74 5.22 -7.21
C PRO A 149 -23.54 4.87 -8.70
N GLN A 150 -23.64 3.57 -9.02
CA GLN A 150 -23.76 3.12 -10.42
C GLN A 150 -25.19 3.31 -10.93
#